data_fa5d06179f9eb8d80dd3de58d1ab5fd3
#
_entry.id   fa5d06179f9eb8d80dd3de58d1ab5fd3
#
_cell.length_a   1.000
_cell.length_b   1.000
_cell.length_c   1.000
_cell.angle_alpha   90.00
_cell.angle_beta   90.00
_cell.angle_gamma   90.00
#
_symmetry.space_group_name_H-M   'P 1'
#
loop_
_entity.id
_entity.type
_entity.pdbx_description
1 polymer ?
#
loop_
_entity_poly.entity_id
_entity_poly.type
_entity_poly.pdbx_seq_one_letter_code
_entity_poly.pdbx_strand_id
1 'polypeptide(L)'
;MKSILVGIPTLNEAKNVEHMVERLQGLSLPLDLLFIDDSSSDGTGDILDQLASRYDSIRVLHRPPFSGIGSAHQAILRYAYEHGYQTLITMDCDFSHQPEDLPRLLQEPSKEALVVGSRFLDPNSLADWNLRRRFLTHLGHWLTSRLLGLPMDATGAFRLYRLDQIPRTLWEQVRSPGYAFFFESLVFLRRGGVQCAEIPIRLPKRVYGESKLDLWQAFRSLRMLLRLYFFPYPSESSRNNAEGWDQYWRAGKSSGRHWYAILASVYRSLFIVSRLNKILRAHFSDGDLLYHVGCGSGEVDGSAARHFRIVGVDISPEARGLYRKKYPSAEVRCADILQEPIKPLANGIYSLGLVEHFSHEDIVKILKNMAQSVNPKGKILIFWPHQHAPSVYFLRIVSRLRAWVGAREPLHPPEPSLLRSRTEAAALVERAGCTILDYDFGPRDLWIQAAMVLQKNTAEI
;
A
#
# COMPACT_ATOMS: atom_id res chain seq x y z
N MET A 1 -8.84 -23.81 -23.71
CA MET A 1 -8.49 -22.46 -23.27
C MET A 1 -9.50 -22.05 -22.22
N LYS A 2 -9.10 -21.50 -21.07
CA LYS A 2 -10.07 -20.95 -20.15
C LYS A 2 -10.75 -19.76 -20.83
N SER A 3 -12.08 -19.65 -20.70
CA SER A 3 -12.89 -18.55 -21.23
C SER A 3 -12.43 -17.21 -20.64
N ILE A 4 -12.75 -16.15 -21.33
CA ILE A 4 -12.51 -14.77 -20.89
C ILE A 4 -13.71 -14.37 -20.04
N LEU A 5 -13.48 -13.91 -18.82
CA LEU A 5 -14.55 -13.36 -17.99
C LEU A 5 -14.82 -11.89 -18.33
N VAL A 6 -16.07 -11.55 -18.61
CA VAL A 6 -16.52 -10.15 -18.69
C VAL A 6 -17.37 -9.84 -17.48
N GLY A 7 -16.90 -8.96 -16.60
CA GLY A 7 -17.60 -8.55 -15.39
C GLY A 7 -18.37 -7.25 -15.61
N ILE A 8 -19.66 -7.27 -15.36
CA ILE A 8 -20.61 -6.19 -15.66
C ILE A 8 -21.43 -5.86 -14.41
N PRO A 9 -21.12 -4.75 -13.70
CA PRO A 9 -21.97 -4.29 -12.61
C PRO A 9 -23.28 -3.73 -13.16
N THR A 10 -24.40 -4.06 -12.51
CA THR A 10 -25.74 -3.57 -12.88
C THR A 10 -26.48 -2.97 -11.69
N LEU A 11 -27.19 -1.89 -11.93
CA LEU A 11 -28.15 -1.29 -11.03
C LEU A 11 -29.18 -0.52 -11.85
N ASN A 12 -30.41 -1.04 -11.93
CA ASN A 12 -31.51 -0.49 -12.73
C ASN A 12 -31.13 -0.35 -14.22
N GLU A 13 -30.81 -1.50 -14.83
CA GLU A 13 -30.38 -1.60 -16.25
C GLU A 13 -31.31 -2.54 -17.08
N ALA A 14 -32.57 -2.72 -16.67
CA ALA A 14 -33.51 -3.65 -17.29
C ALA A 14 -33.64 -3.46 -18.82
N LYS A 15 -33.51 -2.22 -19.33
CA LYS A 15 -33.59 -1.90 -20.74
C LYS A 15 -32.30 -2.21 -21.53
N ASN A 16 -31.19 -2.44 -20.82
CA ASN A 16 -29.88 -2.59 -21.42
C ASN A 16 -29.37 -4.03 -21.44
N VAL A 17 -29.73 -4.85 -20.43
CA VAL A 17 -29.09 -6.16 -20.20
C VAL A 17 -29.28 -7.14 -21.35
N GLU A 18 -30.48 -7.27 -21.93
CA GLU A 18 -30.73 -8.21 -23.03
C GLU A 18 -29.88 -7.84 -24.26
N HIS A 19 -29.93 -6.57 -24.67
CA HIS A 19 -29.13 -6.08 -25.80
C HIS A 19 -27.63 -6.17 -25.54
N MET A 20 -27.18 -5.98 -24.30
CA MET A 20 -25.76 -6.16 -23.93
C MET A 20 -25.33 -7.61 -24.14
N VAL A 21 -26.14 -8.57 -23.68
CA VAL A 21 -25.87 -10.00 -23.88
C VAL A 21 -25.83 -10.36 -25.36
N GLU A 22 -26.84 -9.93 -26.13
CA GLU A 22 -26.87 -10.17 -27.58
C GLU A 22 -25.62 -9.66 -28.30
N ARG A 23 -25.20 -8.44 -28.03
CA ARG A 23 -24.02 -7.86 -28.66
C ARG A 23 -22.72 -8.56 -28.23
N LEU A 24 -22.57 -8.94 -26.95
CA LEU A 24 -21.41 -9.67 -26.46
C LEU A 24 -21.31 -11.06 -27.08
N GLN A 25 -22.43 -11.78 -27.19
CA GLN A 25 -22.48 -13.10 -27.85
C GLN A 25 -22.19 -13.00 -29.35
N GLY A 26 -22.62 -11.91 -29.98
CA GLY A 26 -22.35 -11.63 -31.41
C GLY A 26 -20.88 -11.47 -31.77
N LEU A 27 -19.99 -11.26 -30.79
CA LEU A 27 -18.55 -11.12 -31.03
C LEU A 27 -17.83 -12.42 -31.38
N SER A 28 -18.51 -13.59 -31.25
CA SER A 28 -17.90 -14.91 -31.50
C SER A 28 -16.61 -15.18 -30.73
N LEU A 29 -16.51 -14.59 -29.52
CA LEU A 29 -15.42 -14.80 -28.58
C LEU A 29 -15.84 -15.79 -27.49
N PRO A 30 -14.93 -16.59 -26.91
CA PRO A 30 -15.24 -17.51 -25.80
C PRO A 30 -15.40 -16.73 -24.48
N LEU A 31 -16.50 -16.02 -24.34
CA LEU A 31 -16.80 -15.16 -23.19
C LEU A 31 -17.70 -15.86 -22.17
N ASP A 32 -17.32 -15.80 -20.90
CA ASP A 32 -18.21 -15.96 -19.77
C ASP A 32 -18.60 -14.60 -19.25
N LEU A 33 -19.88 -14.38 -18.98
CA LEU A 33 -20.41 -13.10 -18.50
C LEU A 33 -20.79 -13.23 -17.03
N LEU A 34 -20.28 -12.31 -16.21
CA LEU A 34 -20.64 -12.20 -14.79
C LEU A 34 -21.34 -10.86 -14.55
N PHE A 35 -22.62 -10.90 -14.27
CA PHE A 35 -23.37 -9.74 -13.84
C PHE A 35 -23.39 -9.64 -12.33
N ILE A 36 -23.17 -8.44 -11.81
CA ILE A 36 -23.29 -8.12 -10.39
C ILE A 36 -24.47 -7.17 -10.22
N ASP A 37 -25.58 -7.68 -9.72
CA ASP A 37 -26.78 -6.87 -9.50
C ASP A 37 -26.84 -6.36 -8.06
N ASP A 38 -26.88 -5.04 -7.90
CA ASP A 38 -26.92 -4.35 -6.61
C ASP A 38 -28.38 -4.11 -6.15
N SER A 39 -29.21 -5.16 -6.14
CA SER A 39 -30.65 -5.13 -5.79
C SER A 39 -31.42 -4.11 -6.63
N SER A 40 -31.37 -4.26 -7.94
CA SER A 40 -32.14 -3.43 -8.87
C SER A 40 -33.63 -3.53 -8.61
N SER A 41 -34.35 -2.40 -8.69
CA SER A 41 -35.78 -2.32 -8.43
C SER A 41 -36.67 -2.28 -9.68
N ASP A 42 -36.05 -2.29 -10.87
CA ASP A 42 -36.71 -2.14 -12.18
C ASP A 42 -36.92 -3.46 -12.94
N GLY A 43 -36.64 -4.60 -12.30
CA GLY A 43 -36.73 -5.93 -12.90
C GLY A 43 -35.42 -6.42 -13.56
N THR A 44 -34.32 -5.68 -13.44
CA THR A 44 -33.01 -6.11 -13.95
C THR A 44 -32.59 -7.50 -13.45
N GLY A 45 -32.79 -7.78 -12.15
CA GLY A 45 -32.41 -9.05 -11.54
C GLY A 45 -33.19 -10.23 -12.16
N ASP A 46 -34.51 -10.10 -12.34
CA ASP A 46 -35.33 -11.14 -12.92
C ASP A 46 -34.95 -11.44 -14.38
N ILE A 47 -34.64 -10.41 -15.16
CA ILE A 47 -34.13 -10.54 -16.55
C ILE A 47 -32.80 -11.27 -16.58
N LEU A 48 -31.89 -10.91 -15.69
CA LEU A 48 -30.58 -11.56 -15.59
C LEU A 48 -30.69 -13.04 -15.20
N ASP A 49 -31.57 -13.41 -14.29
CA ASP A 49 -31.82 -14.81 -13.90
C ASP A 49 -32.41 -15.63 -15.05
N GLN A 50 -33.32 -15.03 -15.84
CA GLN A 50 -33.85 -15.67 -17.05
C GLN A 50 -32.72 -15.89 -18.10
N LEU A 51 -31.83 -14.91 -18.30
CA LEU A 51 -30.70 -15.04 -19.19
C LEU A 51 -29.70 -16.10 -18.71
N ALA A 52 -29.42 -16.15 -17.42
CA ALA A 52 -28.56 -17.18 -16.82
C ALA A 52 -29.15 -18.58 -16.93
N SER A 53 -30.47 -18.74 -16.92
CA SER A 53 -31.12 -20.03 -17.15
C SER A 53 -31.09 -20.48 -18.61
N ARG A 54 -30.94 -19.53 -19.55
CA ARG A 54 -30.91 -19.78 -21.00
C ARG A 54 -29.50 -20.02 -21.53
N TYR A 55 -28.47 -19.41 -20.91
CA TYR A 55 -27.10 -19.43 -21.38
C TYR A 55 -26.11 -19.88 -20.30
N ASP A 56 -25.47 -21.01 -20.51
CA ASP A 56 -24.48 -21.60 -19.60
C ASP A 56 -23.25 -20.68 -19.37
N SER A 57 -23.00 -19.72 -20.26
CA SER A 57 -21.92 -18.75 -20.14
C SER A 57 -22.26 -17.53 -19.26
N ILE A 58 -23.52 -17.42 -18.74
CA ILE A 58 -23.95 -16.29 -17.94
C ILE A 58 -24.05 -16.70 -16.46
N ARG A 59 -23.51 -15.87 -15.60
CA ARG A 59 -23.62 -15.97 -14.13
C ARG A 59 -24.10 -14.65 -13.56
N VAL A 60 -24.89 -14.73 -12.49
CA VAL A 60 -25.42 -13.57 -11.79
C VAL A 60 -25.07 -13.67 -10.31
N LEU A 61 -24.63 -12.57 -9.72
CA LEU A 61 -24.47 -12.44 -8.28
C LEU A 61 -25.32 -11.26 -7.80
N HIS A 62 -26.35 -11.55 -7.04
CA HIS A 62 -27.18 -10.54 -6.39
C HIS A 62 -26.52 -10.10 -5.09
N ARG A 63 -26.47 -8.79 -4.85
CA ARG A 63 -25.86 -8.22 -3.66
C ARG A 63 -26.83 -7.28 -2.93
N PRO A 64 -26.60 -7.03 -1.63
CA PRO A 64 -27.40 -6.06 -0.88
C PRO A 64 -27.38 -4.65 -1.53
N PRO A 65 -28.44 -3.87 -1.39
CA PRO A 65 -28.53 -2.52 -1.95
C PRO A 65 -27.42 -1.61 -1.37
N PHE A 66 -27.06 -0.56 -2.13
CA PHE A 66 -26.08 0.46 -1.74
C PHE A 66 -24.64 -0.07 -1.52
N SER A 67 -24.32 -1.24 -2.04
CA SER A 67 -22.97 -1.81 -1.93
C SER A 67 -21.91 -0.99 -2.65
N GLY A 68 -22.26 -0.29 -3.74
CA GLY A 68 -21.44 0.65 -4.48
C GLY A 68 -20.59 0.01 -5.60
N ILE A 69 -20.32 0.80 -6.65
CA ILE A 69 -19.68 0.35 -7.90
C ILE A 69 -18.29 -0.26 -7.65
N GLY A 70 -17.47 0.33 -6.77
CA GLY A 70 -16.14 -0.18 -6.47
C GLY A 70 -16.19 -1.55 -5.80
N SER A 71 -17.15 -1.78 -4.89
CA SER A 71 -17.33 -3.09 -4.27
C SER A 71 -17.88 -4.12 -5.26
N ALA A 72 -18.63 -3.70 -6.31
CA ALA A 72 -19.02 -4.59 -7.40
C ALA A 72 -17.79 -5.08 -8.17
N HIS A 73 -16.90 -4.19 -8.54
CA HIS A 73 -15.63 -4.56 -9.18
C HIS A 73 -14.75 -5.45 -8.29
N GLN A 74 -14.72 -5.23 -6.97
CA GLN A 74 -14.02 -6.13 -6.04
C GLN A 74 -14.64 -7.53 -6.02
N ALA A 75 -15.98 -7.63 -6.09
CA ALA A 75 -16.67 -8.92 -6.18
C ALA A 75 -16.35 -9.64 -7.50
N ILE A 76 -16.34 -8.92 -8.63
CA ILE A 76 -15.93 -9.44 -9.94
C ILE A 76 -14.50 -10.00 -9.89
N LEU A 77 -13.56 -9.23 -9.37
CA LEU A 77 -12.16 -9.64 -9.24
C LEU A 77 -12.02 -10.88 -8.35
N ARG A 78 -12.69 -10.89 -7.20
CA ARG A 78 -12.70 -12.04 -6.30
C ARG A 78 -13.20 -13.30 -7.02
N TYR A 79 -14.34 -13.21 -7.68
CA TYR A 79 -14.92 -14.30 -8.46
C TYR A 79 -13.95 -14.81 -9.52
N ALA A 80 -13.32 -13.90 -10.27
CA ALA A 80 -12.37 -14.25 -11.32
C ALA A 80 -11.18 -15.06 -10.78
N TYR A 81 -10.58 -14.65 -9.67
CA TYR A 81 -9.49 -15.38 -9.03
C TYR A 81 -9.94 -16.74 -8.46
N GLU A 82 -11.09 -16.79 -7.80
CA GLU A 82 -11.61 -18.00 -7.18
C GLU A 82 -11.96 -19.08 -8.21
N HIS A 83 -12.41 -18.67 -9.40
CA HIS A 83 -12.73 -19.59 -10.49
C HIS A 83 -11.55 -19.79 -11.49
N GLY A 84 -10.41 -19.14 -11.21
CA GLY A 84 -9.16 -19.34 -11.96
C GLY A 84 -9.18 -18.80 -13.37
N TYR A 85 -9.91 -17.71 -13.63
CA TYR A 85 -9.83 -17.00 -14.91
C TYR A 85 -8.46 -16.34 -15.07
N GLN A 86 -7.90 -16.38 -16.26
CA GLN A 86 -6.63 -15.74 -16.59
C GLN A 86 -6.85 -14.32 -17.13
N THR A 87 -7.98 -14.10 -17.79
CA THR A 87 -8.32 -12.79 -18.38
C THR A 87 -9.67 -12.34 -17.86
N LEU A 88 -9.70 -11.13 -17.31
CA LEU A 88 -10.92 -10.43 -16.91
C LEU A 88 -11.03 -9.12 -17.68
N ILE A 89 -12.21 -8.86 -18.24
CA ILE A 89 -12.57 -7.54 -18.76
C ILE A 89 -13.69 -7.00 -17.89
N THR A 90 -13.61 -5.72 -17.53
CA THR A 90 -14.70 -5.02 -16.83
C THR A 90 -15.30 -3.96 -17.75
N MET A 91 -16.63 -3.83 -17.75
CA MET A 91 -17.34 -2.82 -18.52
C MET A 91 -18.68 -2.45 -17.89
N ASP A 92 -19.20 -1.27 -18.20
CA ASP A 92 -20.54 -0.84 -17.80
C ASP A 92 -21.61 -1.41 -18.73
N CYS A 93 -22.86 -1.54 -18.22
CA CYS A 93 -24.00 -2.11 -18.95
C CYS A 93 -24.74 -1.08 -19.83
N ASP A 94 -24.45 0.20 -19.71
CA ASP A 94 -25.23 1.32 -20.30
C ASP A 94 -24.78 1.75 -21.70
N PHE A 95 -24.01 0.92 -22.39
CA PHE A 95 -23.43 1.18 -23.71
C PHE A 95 -22.51 2.40 -23.80
N SER A 96 -22.09 2.98 -22.68
CA SER A 96 -20.96 3.90 -22.69
C SER A 96 -19.65 3.19 -23.12
N HIS A 97 -19.53 1.91 -22.76
CA HIS A 97 -18.49 1.03 -23.27
C HIS A 97 -19.07 0.13 -24.37
N GLN A 98 -18.43 0.12 -25.55
CA GLN A 98 -18.92 -0.64 -26.68
C GLN A 98 -18.38 -2.07 -26.65
N PRO A 99 -19.25 -3.11 -26.70
CA PRO A 99 -18.81 -4.50 -26.78
C PRO A 99 -17.79 -4.75 -27.90
N GLU A 100 -17.93 -4.07 -29.03
CA GLU A 100 -17.08 -4.19 -30.22
C GLU A 100 -15.62 -3.70 -29.99
N ASP A 101 -15.35 -3.02 -28.89
CA ASP A 101 -13.98 -2.66 -28.49
C ASP A 101 -13.27 -3.80 -27.73
N LEU A 102 -13.97 -4.87 -27.29
CA LEU A 102 -13.35 -6.02 -26.60
C LEU A 102 -12.24 -6.70 -27.42
N PRO A 103 -12.44 -6.99 -28.72
CA PRO A 103 -11.37 -7.55 -29.55
C PRO A 103 -10.10 -6.68 -29.57
N ARG A 104 -10.26 -5.35 -29.55
CA ARG A 104 -9.12 -4.41 -29.54
C ARG A 104 -8.35 -4.45 -28.22
N LEU A 105 -9.06 -4.57 -27.07
CA LEU A 105 -8.43 -4.78 -25.76
C LEU A 105 -7.62 -6.10 -25.73
N LEU A 106 -8.20 -7.16 -26.27
CA LEU A 106 -7.57 -8.49 -26.30
C LEU A 106 -6.34 -8.56 -27.20
N GLN A 107 -6.35 -7.82 -28.32
CA GLN A 107 -5.31 -7.79 -29.34
C GLN A 107 -4.22 -6.75 -29.06
N GLU A 108 -4.29 -6.03 -27.92
CA GLU A 108 -3.30 -5.01 -27.59
C GLU A 108 -1.88 -5.61 -27.63
N PRO A 109 -0.96 -5.05 -28.47
CA PRO A 109 0.32 -5.72 -28.81
C PRO A 109 1.32 -5.81 -27.68
N SER A 110 1.29 -4.87 -26.72
CA SER A 110 2.28 -4.81 -25.61
C SER A 110 2.17 -5.99 -24.66
N LYS A 111 1.00 -6.69 -24.63
CA LYS A 111 0.68 -7.76 -23.68
C LYS A 111 0.87 -7.37 -22.22
N GLU A 112 0.75 -6.08 -21.91
CA GLU A 112 0.83 -5.60 -20.54
C GLU A 112 -0.26 -6.23 -19.66
N ALA A 113 0.03 -6.39 -18.37
CA ALA A 113 -0.87 -7.03 -17.42
C ALA A 113 -2.20 -6.30 -17.25
N LEU A 114 -2.22 -4.99 -17.53
CA LEU A 114 -3.39 -4.14 -17.51
C LEU A 114 -3.51 -3.35 -18.81
N VAL A 115 -4.71 -3.39 -19.43
CA VAL A 115 -5.04 -2.52 -20.59
C VAL A 115 -6.26 -1.68 -20.22
N VAL A 116 -6.17 -0.37 -20.41
CA VAL A 116 -7.23 0.59 -20.10
C VAL A 116 -7.81 1.18 -21.38
N GLY A 117 -9.12 1.14 -21.52
CA GLY A 117 -9.82 1.92 -22.54
C GLY A 117 -9.81 3.40 -22.14
N SER A 118 -9.05 4.21 -22.90
CA SER A 118 -8.78 5.61 -22.57
C SER A 118 -9.64 6.56 -23.38
N ARG A 119 -10.31 7.47 -22.67
CA ARG A 119 -11.10 8.57 -23.26
C ARG A 119 -10.24 9.72 -23.74
N PHE A 120 -8.96 9.73 -23.40
CA PHE A 120 -8.08 10.87 -23.65
C PHE A 120 -7.16 10.68 -24.84
N LEU A 121 -7.11 9.47 -25.42
CA LEU A 121 -6.30 9.17 -26.62
C LEU A 121 -7.03 9.52 -27.94
N ASP A 122 -8.37 9.58 -27.94
CA ASP A 122 -9.14 10.07 -29.09
C ASP A 122 -9.77 11.44 -28.74
N PRO A 123 -9.40 12.53 -29.42
CA PRO A 123 -9.97 13.86 -29.17
C PRO A 123 -11.51 13.92 -29.30
N ASN A 124 -12.09 13.02 -30.09
CA ASN A 124 -13.53 12.95 -30.32
C ASN A 124 -14.27 12.02 -29.34
N SER A 125 -13.55 11.38 -28.42
CA SER A 125 -14.13 10.41 -27.49
C SER A 125 -15.29 10.97 -26.66
N LEU A 126 -15.25 12.24 -26.31
CA LEU A 126 -16.23 12.93 -25.48
C LEU A 126 -17.05 13.97 -26.28
N ALA A 127 -17.14 13.85 -27.61
CA ALA A 127 -17.76 14.86 -28.44
C ALA A 127 -19.24 15.09 -28.10
N ASP A 128 -19.97 14.01 -27.74
CA ASP A 128 -21.40 14.06 -27.43
C ASP A 128 -21.72 14.53 -26.00
N TRP A 129 -20.68 14.80 -25.20
CA TRP A 129 -20.86 15.21 -23.81
C TRP A 129 -20.97 16.74 -23.69
N ASN A 130 -21.80 17.19 -22.73
CA ASN A 130 -21.90 18.62 -22.43
C ASN A 130 -20.58 19.18 -21.85
N LEU A 131 -20.35 20.48 -22.03
CA LEU A 131 -19.10 21.14 -21.64
C LEU A 131 -18.77 20.99 -20.15
N ARG A 132 -19.77 21.02 -19.27
CA ARG A 132 -19.58 20.86 -17.83
C ARG A 132 -19.03 19.46 -17.50
N ARG A 133 -19.60 18.41 -18.09
CA ARG A 133 -19.16 17.02 -17.88
C ARG A 133 -17.76 16.81 -18.45
N ARG A 134 -17.49 17.36 -19.64
CA ARG A 134 -16.14 17.32 -20.24
C ARG A 134 -15.11 17.99 -19.34
N PHE A 135 -15.39 19.19 -18.84
CA PHE A 135 -14.50 19.91 -17.91
C PHE A 135 -14.20 19.09 -16.65
N LEU A 136 -15.22 18.54 -15.99
CA LEU A 136 -15.05 17.73 -14.79
C LEU A 136 -14.23 16.46 -15.07
N THR A 137 -14.40 15.84 -16.23
CA THR A 137 -13.65 14.65 -16.65
C THR A 137 -12.17 14.99 -16.89
N HIS A 138 -11.87 16.08 -17.59
CA HIS A 138 -10.50 16.54 -17.80
C HIS A 138 -9.84 16.99 -16.49
N LEU A 139 -10.57 17.67 -15.61
CA LEU A 139 -10.09 18.06 -14.28
C LEU A 139 -9.76 16.82 -13.45
N GLY A 140 -10.62 15.80 -13.45
CA GLY A 140 -10.37 14.53 -12.76
C GLY A 140 -9.11 13.83 -13.27
N HIS A 141 -8.94 13.76 -14.60
CA HIS A 141 -7.74 13.20 -15.21
C HIS A 141 -6.47 14.01 -14.85
N TRP A 142 -6.54 15.34 -14.91
CA TRP A 142 -5.44 16.20 -14.53
C TRP A 142 -5.05 16.00 -13.05
N LEU A 143 -6.04 15.91 -12.14
CA LEU A 143 -5.81 15.66 -10.73
C LEU A 143 -5.17 14.28 -10.49
N THR A 144 -5.69 13.21 -11.08
CA THR A 144 -5.11 11.86 -10.92
C THR A 144 -3.72 11.75 -11.52
N SER A 145 -3.50 12.37 -12.69
CA SER A 145 -2.20 12.40 -13.34
C SER A 145 -1.18 13.21 -12.53
N ARG A 146 -1.55 14.42 -12.08
CA ARG A 146 -0.62 15.34 -11.40
C ARG A 146 -0.36 14.95 -9.95
N LEU A 147 -1.39 14.54 -9.22
CA LEU A 147 -1.27 14.24 -7.79
C LEU A 147 -0.88 12.79 -7.51
N LEU A 148 -1.39 11.84 -8.29
CA LEU A 148 -1.13 10.42 -8.05
C LEU A 148 -0.09 9.81 -9.00
N GLY A 149 0.38 10.57 -10.00
CA GLY A 149 1.32 10.08 -11.01
C GLY A 149 0.70 9.04 -11.95
N LEU A 150 -0.62 9.09 -12.18
CA LEU A 150 -1.35 8.19 -13.07
C LEU A 150 -1.62 8.89 -14.41
N PRO A 151 -0.74 8.75 -15.41
CA PRO A 151 -0.91 9.43 -16.71
C PRO A 151 -2.04 8.83 -17.56
N MET A 152 -2.47 7.58 -17.26
CA MET A 152 -3.54 6.88 -17.96
C MET A 152 -4.92 7.33 -17.49
N ASP A 153 -5.97 6.88 -18.20
CA ASP A 153 -7.36 7.08 -17.78
C ASP A 153 -7.66 6.35 -16.46
N ALA A 154 -7.47 7.06 -15.37
CA ALA A 154 -7.57 6.48 -14.04
C ALA A 154 -9.01 6.33 -13.52
N THR A 155 -10.01 6.87 -14.23
CA THR A 155 -11.41 6.89 -13.77
C THR A 155 -12.35 6.03 -14.62
N GLY A 156 -11.85 5.43 -15.72
CA GLY A 156 -12.60 4.54 -16.56
C GLY A 156 -12.76 3.14 -15.96
N ALA A 157 -13.91 2.51 -16.20
CA ALA A 157 -14.22 1.14 -15.78
C ALA A 157 -13.89 0.11 -16.87
N PHE A 158 -13.64 0.53 -18.11
CA PHE A 158 -13.36 -0.36 -19.22
C PHE A 158 -11.90 -0.79 -19.21
N ARG A 159 -11.65 -1.98 -18.69
CA ARG A 159 -10.29 -2.49 -18.45
C ARG A 159 -10.19 -3.97 -18.72
N LEU A 160 -9.04 -4.38 -19.25
CA LEU A 160 -8.63 -5.78 -19.32
C LEU A 160 -7.52 -6.03 -18.31
N TYR A 161 -7.66 -7.11 -17.57
CA TYR A 161 -6.69 -7.59 -16.59
C TYR A 161 -6.20 -8.99 -16.98
N ARG A 162 -4.89 -9.19 -17.10
CA ARG A 162 -4.25 -10.51 -17.18
C ARG A 162 -3.92 -10.94 -15.75
N LEU A 163 -4.85 -11.68 -15.14
CA LEU A 163 -4.84 -11.99 -13.71
C LEU A 163 -3.68 -12.92 -13.31
N ASP A 164 -3.17 -13.72 -14.23
CA ASP A 164 -1.96 -14.54 -14.07
C ASP A 164 -0.70 -13.71 -13.85
N GLN A 165 -0.68 -12.44 -14.28
CA GLN A 165 0.42 -11.50 -14.13
C GLN A 165 0.21 -10.51 -12.97
N ILE A 166 -0.94 -10.52 -12.32
CA ILE A 166 -1.29 -9.58 -11.24
C ILE A 166 -1.45 -10.33 -9.92
N PRO A 167 -0.58 -10.13 -8.93
CA PRO A 167 -0.74 -10.76 -7.61
C PRO A 167 -2.07 -10.36 -6.94
N ARG A 168 -2.82 -11.34 -6.44
CA ARG A 168 -4.11 -11.13 -5.75
C ARG A 168 -3.97 -10.16 -4.56
N THR A 169 -2.84 -10.21 -3.85
CA THR A 169 -2.55 -9.37 -2.68
C THR A 169 -2.61 -7.86 -2.97
N LEU A 170 -2.40 -7.43 -4.22
CA LEU A 170 -2.54 -6.03 -4.62
C LEU A 170 -4.00 -5.55 -4.54
N TRP A 171 -4.96 -6.43 -4.80
CA TRP A 171 -6.39 -6.12 -4.73
C TRP A 171 -6.93 -6.07 -3.31
N GLU A 172 -6.35 -6.84 -2.40
CA GLU A 172 -6.73 -6.87 -0.98
C GLU A 172 -6.46 -5.55 -0.27
N GLN A 173 -5.60 -4.71 -0.86
CA GLN A 173 -5.28 -3.37 -0.36
C GLN A 173 -6.30 -2.30 -0.79
N VAL A 174 -7.07 -2.54 -1.86
CA VAL A 174 -8.08 -1.61 -2.38
C VAL A 174 -9.30 -1.63 -1.50
N ARG A 175 -9.69 -0.47 -0.95
CA ARG A 175 -10.75 -0.37 0.06
C ARG A 175 -11.95 0.47 -0.35
N SER A 176 -11.86 1.23 -1.43
CA SER A 176 -12.93 2.13 -1.86
C SER A 176 -14.14 1.37 -2.41
N PRO A 177 -15.33 1.50 -1.79
CA PRO A 177 -16.53 0.85 -2.30
C PRO A 177 -17.19 1.59 -3.46
N GLY A 178 -16.83 2.85 -3.71
CA GLY A 178 -17.40 3.71 -4.74
C GLY A 178 -16.43 4.01 -5.90
N TYR A 179 -16.67 5.12 -6.60
CA TYR A 179 -15.91 5.51 -7.81
C TYR A 179 -14.39 5.70 -7.58
N ALA A 180 -13.97 5.99 -6.36
CA ALA A 180 -12.56 6.09 -6.04
C ALA A 180 -11.79 4.77 -6.25
N PHE A 181 -12.47 3.62 -6.29
CA PHE A 181 -11.91 2.32 -6.63
C PHE A 181 -11.05 2.38 -7.90
N PHE A 182 -11.50 3.08 -8.93
CA PHE A 182 -10.84 3.07 -10.22
C PHE A 182 -9.42 3.64 -10.19
N PHE A 183 -9.20 4.76 -9.54
CA PHE A 183 -7.85 5.31 -9.40
C PHE A 183 -7.08 4.72 -8.22
N GLU A 184 -7.75 4.32 -7.13
CA GLU A 184 -7.10 3.63 -6.01
C GLU A 184 -6.48 2.32 -6.47
N SER A 185 -7.21 1.49 -7.23
CA SER A 185 -6.70 0.24 -7.78
C SER A 185 -5.45 0.44 -8.65
N LEU A 186 -5.46 1.45 -9.52
CA LEU A 186 -4.29 1.78 -10.35
C LEU A 186 -3.07 2.22 -9.52
N VAL A 187 -3.28 2.94 -8.42
CA VAL A 187 -2.19 3.31 -7.51
C VAL A 187 -1.51 2.05 -6.95
N PHE A 188 -2.29 1.05 -6.51
CA PHE A 188 -1.72 -0.19 -5.98
C PHE A 188 -1.06 -1.05 -7.07
N LEU A 189 -1.71 -1.21 -8.20
CA LEU A 189 -1.17 -1.96 -9.33
C LEU A 189 0.18 -1.39 -9.79
N ARG A 190 0.26 -0.08 -10.02
CA ARG A 190 1.52 0.56 -10.42
C ARG A 190 2.62 0.44 -9.38
N ARG A 191 2.28 0.54 -8.10
CA ARG A 191 3.25 0.33 -7.00
C ARG A 191 3.74 -1.11 -6.93
N GLY A 192 2.88 -2.07 -7.25
CA GLY A 192 3.25 -3.47 -7.41
C GLY A 192 4.03 -3.79 -8.68
N GLY A 193 4.40 -2.75 -9.47
CA GLY A 193 5.19 -2.93 -10.70
C GLY A 193 4.36 -3.34 -11.93
N VAL A 194 3.02 -3.35 -11.82
CA VAL A 194 2.14 -3.72 -12.94
C VAL A 194 2.21 -2.63 -14.01
N GLN A 195 2.61 -3.04 -15.21
CA GLN A 195 2.64 -2.17 -16.39
C GLN A 195 1.24 -2.04 -16.99
N CYS A 196 0.96 -0.87 -17.58
CA CYS A 196 -0.35 -0.53 -18.10
C CYS A 196 -0.23 0.04 -19.52
N ALA A 197 -0.96 -0.54 -20.46
CA ALA A 197 -1.20 0.00 -21.77
C ALA A 197 -2.55 0.70 -21.86
N GLU A 198 -2.72 1.58 -22.83
CA GLU A 198 -3.98 2.24 -23.14
C GLU A 198 -4.37 2.04 -24.61
N ILE A 199 -5.65 1.84 -24.84
CA ILE A 199 -6.23 1.92 -26.19
C ILE A 199 -7.26 3.05 -26.27
N PRO A 200 -7.37 3.76 -27.40
CA PRO A 200 -8.40 4.78 -27.56
C PRO A 200 -9.78 4.14 -27.64
N ILE A 201 -10.72 4.69 -26.86
CA ILE A 201 -12.14 4.34 -26.92
C ILE A 201 -12.99 5.58 -27.13
N ARG A 202 -14.20 5.38 -27.67
CA ARG A 202 -15.24 6.41 -27.75
C ARG A 202 -16.30 6.12 -26.72
N LEU A 203 -16.69 7.12 -25.96
CA LEU A 203 -17.81 7.05 -25.04
C LEU A 203 -19.02 7.81 -25.60
N PRO A 204 -19.90 7.15 -26.35
CA PRO A 204 -21.11 7.78 -26.83
C PRO A 204 -22.00 8.16 -25.63
N LYS A 205 -22.99 8.99 -25.91
CA LYS A 205 -24.04 9.28 -24.93
C LYS A 205 -24.78 7.97 -24.60
N ARG A 206 -25.08 7.76 -23.30
CA ARG A 206 -25.87 6.61 -22.84
C ARG A 206 -27.15 6.47 -23.62
N VAL A 207 -27.51 5.24 -23.96
CA VAL A 207 -28.75 4.97 -24.66
C VAL A 207 -29.93 5.10 -23.70
N TYR A 208 -29.81 4.52 -22.50
CA TYR A 208 -30.80 4.61 -21.43
C TYR A 208 -30.11 4.86 -20.08
N GLY A 209 -30.84 5.42 -19.10
CA GLY A 209 -30.38 5.63 -17.74
C GLY A 209 -29.76 7.00 -17.48
N GLU A 210 -29.63 7.32 -16.19
CA GLU A 210 -29.06 8.58 -15.70
C GLU A 210 -27.71 8.37 -15.04
N SER A 211 -26.91 9.44 -14.92
CA SER A 211 -25.63 9.39 -14.22
C SER A 211 -25.85 9.22 -12.72
N LYS A 212 -25.35 8.13 -12.16
CA LYS A 212 -25.38 7.84 -10.72
C LYS A 212 -24.29 8.56 -9.91
N LEU A 213 -23.44 9.38 -10.60
CA LEU A 213 -22.43 10.20 -9.96
C LEU A 213 -23.08 11.47 -9.39
N ASP A 214 -23.27 11.52 -8.08
CA ASP A 214 -23.72 12.70 -7.34
C ASP A 214 -22.56 13.52 -6.74
N LEU A 215 -22.88 14.68 -6.20
CA LEU A 215 -21.89 15.57 -5.55
C LEU A 215 -21.21 14.90 -4.34
N TRP A 216 -21.92 14.03 -3.63
CA TRP A 216 -21.39 13.31 -2.49
C TRP A 216 -20.35 12.25 -2.90
N GLN A 217 -20.60 11.54 -4.00
CA GLN A 217 -19.66 10.61 -4.61
C GLN A 217 -18.40 11.33 -5.12
N ALA A 218 -18.58 12.50 -5.76
CA ALA A 218 -17.45 13.36 -6.18
C ALA A 218 -16.62 13.82 -4.98
N PHE A 219 -17.26 14.24 -3.88
CA PHE A 219 -16.58 14.62 -2.64
C PHE A 219 -15.82 13.45 -2.01
N ARG A 220 -16.43 12.26 -1.94
CA ARG A 220 -15.76 11.03 -1.45
C ARG A 220 -14.54 10.69 -2.30
N SER A 221 -14.66 10.80 -3.64
CA SER A 221 -13.55 10.55 -4.55
C SER A 221 -12.42 11.57 -4.38
N LEU A 222 -12.74 12.85 -4.25
CA LEU A 222 -11.76 13.91 -3.96
C LEU A 222 -11.07 13.66 -2.61
N ARG A 223 -11.83 13.33 -1.56
CA ARG A 223 -11.25 12.99 -0.25
C ARG A 223 -10.30 11.79 -0.35
N MET A 224 -10.64 10.74 -1.11
CA MET A 224 -9.75 9.59 -1.31
C MET A 224 -8.52 9.98 -2.12
N LEU A 225 -8.67 10.77 -3.17
CA LEU A 225 -7.55 11.29 -3.97
C LEU A 225 -6.57 12.09 -3.09
N LEU A 226 -7.08 13.00 -2.26
CA LEU A 226 -6.28 13.76 -1.30
C LEU A 226 -5.65 12.82 -0.27
N ARG A 227 -6.38 11.80 0.21
CA ARG A 227 -5.82 10.80 1.11
C ARG A 227 -4.66 10.05 0.46
N LEU A 228 -4.81 9.55 -0.76
CA LEU A 228 -3.74 8.87 -1.49
C LEU A 228 -2.55 9.79 -1.79
N TYR A 229 -2.83 11.05 -2.06
CA TYR A 229 -1.81 12.07 -2.25
C TYR A 229 -1.10 12.41 -0.96
N PHE A 230 -1.83 12.69 0.14
CA PHE A 230 -1.26 13.07 1.42
C PHE A 230 -0.79 11.89 2.27
N PHE A 231 -1.34 10.72 2.08
CA PHE A 231 -1.04 9.51 2.85
C PHE A 231 -0.87 8.34 1.88
N PRO A 232 0.19 8.36 1.04
CA PRO A 232 0.43 7.25 0.15
C PRO A 232 0.55 5.98 0.98
N TYR A 233 -0.20 4.94 0.58
CA TYR A 233 0.01 3.61 1.16
C TYR A 233 1.47 3.22 0.98
N PRO A 234 2.09 2.60 1.99
CA PRO A 234 3.45 2.13 1.86
C PRO A 234 3.56 1.17 0.66
N SER A 235 4.54 1.35 -0.19
CA SER A 235 4.93 0.28 -1.10
C SER A 235 5.51 -0.84 -0.23
N GLU A 236 5.07 -2.08 -0.41
CA GLU A 236 5.87 -3.24 -0.03
C GLU A 236 7.13 -3.17 -0.89
N SER A 237 8.12 -2.43 -0.42
CA SER A 237 9.33 -2.28 -1.18
C SER A 237 10.20 -3.51 -0.94
N SER A 238 10.54 -4.19 -2.00
CA SER A 238 11.62 -5.16 -2.16
C SER A 238 13.01 -4.68 -1.69
N ARG A 239 13.10 -3.65 -0.84
CA ARG A 239 14.33 -2.96 -0.44
C ARG A 239 14.79 -3.23 0.99
N ASN A 240 14.13 -4.13 1.73
CA ASN A 240 14.57 -4.50 3.07
C ASN A 240 15.69 -5.55 3.04
N ASN A 241 16.52 -5.53 2.00
CA ASN A 241 17.75 -6.30 1.87
C ASN A 241 18.99 -5.42 2.06
N ALA A 242 20.14 -6.06 2.21
CA ALA A 242 21.41 -5.38 2.43
C ALA A 242 21.74 -4.33 1.35
N GLU A 243 21.44 -4.61 0.08
CA GLU A 243 21.71 -3.68 -1.04
C GLU A 243 20.87 -2.41 -0.98
N GLY A 244 19.57 -2.54 -0.64
CA GLY A 244 18.69 -1.39 -0.51
C GLY A 244 19.11 -0.45 0.61
N TRP A 245 19.52 -1.00 1.75
CA TRP A 245 20.04 -0.23 2.87
C TRP A 245 21.40 0.37 2.57
N ASP A 246 22.28 -0.34 1.86
CA ASP A 246 23.56 0.20 1.40
C ASP A 246 23.40 1.41 0.48
N GLN A 247 22.49 1.34 -0.47
CA GLN A 247 22.16 2.48 -1.34
C GLN A 247 21.67 3.69 -0.53
N TYR A 248 20.85 3.46 0.48
CA TYR A 248 20.37 4.52 1.37
C TYR A 248 21.53 5.22 2.09
N TRP A 249 22.44 4.46 2.70
CA TRP A 249 23.56 5.01 3.45
C TRP A 249 24.57 5.71 2.55
N ARG A 250 24.84 5.21 1.34
CA ARG A 250 25.69 5.87 0.33
C ARG A 250 25.07 7.17 -0.18
N ALA A 251 23.77 7.16 -0.48
CA ALA A 251 23.05 8.32 -0.99
C ALA A 251 22.91 9.47 0.02
N GLY A 252 23.00 9.19 1.32
CA GLY A 252 23.01 10.20 2.39
C GLY A 252 24.16 11.20 2.31
N LYS A 253 25.20 10.91 1.52
CA LYS A 253 26.34 11.81 1.25
C LYS A 253 26.07 12.83 0.12
N SER A 254 24.92 12.74 -0.59
CA SER A 254 24.58 13.66 -1.69
C SER A 254 23.99 14.98 -1.19
N SER A 255 24.30 16.09 -1.86
CA SER A 255 24.11 17.47 -1.38
C SER A 255 22.68 17.93 -1.09
N GLY A 256 21.66 17.19 -1.48
CA GLY A 256 20.27 17.60 -1.33
C GLY A 256 19.57 17.22 0.00
N ARG A 257 20.20 16.35 0.81
CA ARG A 257 19.63 15.82 2.07
C ARG A 257 20.33 16.36 3.32
N HIS A 258 21.37 17.14 3.15
CA HIS A 258 22.28 17.54 4.25
C HIS A 258 21.54 18.28 5.38
N TRP A 259 20.69 19.23 5.05
CA TRP A 259 19.92 19.98 6.06
C TRP A 259 18.95 19.09 6.87
N TYR A 260 18.30 18.11 6.22
CA TYR A 260 17.42 17.17 6.91
C TYR A 260 18.21 16.23 7.83
N ALA A 261 19.37 15.75 7.39
CA ALA A 261 20.24 14.93 8.22
C ALA A 261 20.72 15.69 9.48
N ILE A 262 21.05 16.98 9.35
CA ILE A 262 21.38 17.85 10.49
C ILE A 262 20.19 17.97 11.45
N LEU A 263 18.99 18.30 10.94
CA LEU A 263 17.79 18.44 11.76
C LEU A 263 17.46 17.15 12.51
N ALA A 264 17.52 16.01 11.82
CA ALA A 264 17.29 14.71 12.39
C ALA A 264 18.36 14.33 13.44
N SER A 265 19.62 14.69 13.22
CA SER A 265 20.71 14.48 14.17
C SER A 265 20.54 15.33 15.43
N VAL A 266 20.17 16.60 15.28
CA VAL A 266 19.83 17.50 16.41
C VAL A 266 18.67 16.94 17.24
N TYR A 267 17.59 16.54 16.56
CA TYR A 267 16.44 15.93 17.25
C TYR A 267 16.85 14.67 18.01
N ARG A 268 17.58 13.74 17.38
CA ARG A 268 18.06 12.52 18.06
C ARG A 268 18.93 12.84 19.26
N SER A 269 19.84 13.79 19.13
CA SER A 269 20.74 14.19 20.22
C SER A 269 20.00 14.80 21.40
N LEU A 270 19.04 15.70 21.15
CA LEU A 270 18.34 16.42 22.23
C LEU A 270 17.25 15.58 22.93
N PHE A 271 16.49 14.82 22.16
CA PHE A 271 15.30 14.13 22.69
C PHE A 271 15.49 12.63 22.85
N ILE A 272 15.99 11.96 21.80
CA ILE A 272 16.05 10.50 21.78
C ILE A 272 17.16 9.96 22.68
N VAL A 273 18.37 10.52 22.63
CA VAL A 273 19.51 10.07 23.45
C VAL A 273 19.18 10.15 24.94
N SER A 274 18.59 11.27 25.38
CA SER A 274 18.20 11.44 26.79
C SER A 274 17.15 10.42 27.23
N ARG A 275 16.13 10.22 26.39
CA ARG A 275 15.04 9.27 26.65
C ARG A 275 15.53 7.82 26.65
N LEU A 276 16.33 7.45 25.64
CA LEU A 276 16.96 6.13 25.55
C LEU A 276 17.75 5.80 26.80
N ASN A 277 18.67 6.69 27.22
CA ASN A 277 19.48 6.47 28.42
C ASN A 277 18.65 6.34 29.69
N LYS A 278 17.59 7.13 29.84
CA LYS A 278 16.68 7.02 30.99
C LYS A 278 16.03 5.64 31.05
N ILE A 279 15.53 5.13 29.91
CA ILE A 279 14.87 3.83 29.86
C ILE A 279 15.91 2.70 30.05
N LEU A 280 17.08 2.78 29.41
CA LEU A 280 18.11 1.77 29.56
C LEU A 280 18.55 1.65 31.03
N ARG A 281 18.81 2.75 31.76
CA ARG A 281 19.18 2.73 33.17
C ARG A 281 18.06 2.25 34.11
N ALA A 282 16.79 2.38 33.71
CA ALA A 282 15.68 1.87 34.51
C ALA A 282 15.51 0.36 34.37
N HIS A 283 16.01 -0.24 33.28
CA HIS A 283 15.75 -1.65 32.97
C HIS A 283 16.98 -2.55 32.91
N PHE A 284 18.20 -1.99 32.87
CA PHE A 284 19.46 -2.72 32.75
C PHE A 284 20.49 -2.21 33.76
N SER A 285 21.44 -3.08 34.10
CA SER A 285 22.55 -2.81 35.07
C SER A 285 23.81 -2.38 34.32
N ASP A 286 24.67 -1.60 34.99
CA ASP A 286 25.96 -1.21 34.41
C ASP A 286 26.77 -2.46 34.06
N GLY A 287 27.38 -2.46 32.88
CA GLY A 287 28.12 -3.57 32.32
C GLY A 287 27.31 -4.60 31.52
N ASP A 288 25.98 -4.53 31.54
CA ASP A 288 25.12 -5.42 30.74
C ASP A 288 25.48 -5.38 29.26
N LEU A 289 25.45 -6.56 28.62
CA LEU A 289 25.56 -6.68 27.15
C LEU A 289 24.24 -6.32 26.47
N LEU A 290 24.28 -5.30 25.64
CA LEU A 290 23.11 -4.85 24.86
C LEU A 290 23.41 -4.89 23.36
N TYR A 291 22.48 -5.43 22.58
CA TYR A 291 22.49 -5.31 21.12
C TYR A 291 21.71 -4.08 20.67
N HIS A 292 22.34 -3.24 19.83
CA HIS A 292 21.65 -2.20 19.07
C HIS A 292 21.33 -2.75 17.68
N VAL A 293 20.12 -3.20 17.47
CA VAL A 293 19.66 -3.79 16.19
C VAL A 293 19.13 -2.72 15.24
N GLY A 294 19.67 -2.70 14.01
CA GLY A 294 19.51 -1.59 13.08
C GLY A 294 20.34 -0.38 13.52
N CYS A 295 21.58 -0.60 13.93
CA CYS A 295 22.40 0.42 14.58
C CYS A 295 22.79 1.59 13.67
N GLY A 296 22.75 1.44 12.34
CA GLY A 296 23.11 2.46 11.39
C GLY A 296 24.52 3.03 11.66
N SER A 297 24.60 4.35 11.75
CA SER A 297 25.85 5.07 12.11
C SER A 297 26.13 5.19 13.62
N GLY A 298 25.28 4.63 14.48
CA GLY A 298 25.44 4.67 15.94
C GLY A 298 25.22 6.05 16.57
N GLU A 299 24.36 6.89 16.02
CA GLU A 299 24.21 8.27 16.50
C GLU A 299 23.74 8.38 17.96
N VAL A 300 23.05 7.39 18.49
CA VAL A 300 22.44 7.42 19.82
C VAL A 300 23.27 6.71 20.90
N ASP A 301 24.32 5.99 20.53
CA ASP A 301 25.01 5.04 21.45
C ASP A 301 26.04 5.67 22.37
N GLY A 302 26.56 6.86 22.01
CA GLY A 302 27.75 7.43 22.71
C GLY A 302 27.59 7.62 24.21
N SER A 303 26.39 7.95 24.71
CA SER A 303 26.12 8.08 26.13
C SER A 303 25.87 6.72 26.78
N ALA A 304 25.13 5.83 26.12
CA ALA A 304 24.82 4.50 26.62
C ALA A 304 26.06 3.61 26.74
N ALA A 305 27.02 3.74 25.80
CA ALA A 305 28.26 2.99 25.79
C ALA A 305 29.19 3.26 27.00
N ARG A 306 28.91 4.30 27.79
CA ARG A 306 29.66 4.58 29.06
C ARG A 306 29.22 3.66 30.21
N HIS A 307 28.03 3.08 30.11
CA HIS A 307 27.42 2.27 31.18
C HIS A 307 27.22 0.82 30.73
N PHE A 308 26.99 0.57 29.45
CA PHE A 308 26.65 -0.73 28.92
C PHE A 308 27.67 -1.18 27.88
N ARG A 309 27.86 -2.50 27.77
CA ARG A 309 28.63 -3.09 26.66
C ARG A 309 27.69 -3.17 25.43
N ILE A 310 27.82 -2.20 24.50
CA ILE A 310 26.99 -2.14 23.31
C ILE A 310 27.68 -2.84 22.15
N VAL A 311 26.94 -3.71 21.46
CA VAL A 311 27.32 -4.31 20.19
C VAL A 311 26.33 -3.86 19.13
N GLY A 312 26.82 -3.11 18.13
CA GLY A 312 26.00 -2.71 17.00
C GLY A 312 25.71 -3.90 16.08
N VAL A 313 24.47 -4.00 15.59
CA VAL A 313 24.04 -5.05 14.65
C VAL A 313 23.33 -4.38 13.48
N ASP A 314 23.84 -4.59 12.26
CA ASP A 314 23.22 -4.06 11.06
C ASP A 314 23.52 -4.95 9.85
N ILE A 315 22.58 -5.06 8.92
CA ILE A 315 22.73 -5.84 7.71
C ILE A 315 23.62 -5.11 6.68
N SER A 316 23.58 -3.76 6.67
CA SER A 316 24.30 -2.92 5.71
C SER A 316 25.82 -2.84 6.00
N PRO A 317 26.70 -3.23 5.07
CA PRO A 317 28.15 -3.00 5.18
C PRO A 317 28.51 -1.52 5.35
N GLU A 318 27.84 -0.61 4.64
CA GLU A 318 28.10 0.84 4.71
C GLU A 318 27.75 1.40 6.10
N ALA A 319 26.57 1.02 6.65
CA ALA A 319 26.17 1.41 8.00
C ALA A 319 27.19 0.97 9.06
N ARG A 320 27.63 -0.29 8.99
CA ARG A 320 28.67 -0.83 9.89
C ARG A 320 30.01 -0.12 9.72
N GLY A 321 30.36 0.28 8.51
CA GLY A 321 31.55 1.09 8.24
C GLY A 321 31.48 2.47 8.92
N LEU A 322 30.33 3.14 8.85
CA LEU A 322 30.08 4.41 9.54
C LEU A 322 30.13 4.25 11.06
N TYR A 323 29.56 3.17 11.60
CA TYR A 323 29.57 2.86 13.01
C TYR A 323 31.00 2.67 13.55
N ARG A 324 31.85 1.85 12.87
CA ARG A 324 33.27 1.64 13.22
C ARG A 324 34.07 2.93 13.13
N LYS A 325 33.81 3.78 12.15
CA LYS A 325 34.48 5.07 12.04
C LYS A 325 34.18 5.97 13.24
N LYS A 326 32.95 5.91 13.76
CA LYS A 326 32.53 6.73 14.90
C LYS A 326 32.99 6.14 16.25
N TYR A 327 32.98 4.81 16.36
CA TYR A 327 33.39 4.07 17.55
C TYR A 327 34.43 2.99 17.20
N PRO A 328 35.72 3.37 17.05
CA PRO A 328 36.76 2.44 16.57
C PRO A 328 36.96 1.18 17.44
N SER A 329 36.70 1.28 18.74
CA SER A 329 36.83 0.17 19.69
C SER A 329 35.55 -0.65 19.89
N ALA A 330 34.42 -0.23 19.30
CA ALA A 330 33.16 -0.91 19.47
C ALA A 330 33.02 -2.13 18.56
N GLU A 331 32.43 -3.19 19.08
CA GLU A 331 32.07 -4.36 18.31
C GLU A 331 30.84 -4.05 17.42
N VAL A 332 30.91 -4.39 16.14
CA VAL A 332 29.75 -4.31 15.23
C VAL A 332 29.66 -5.57 14.38
N ARG A 333 28.47 -6.15 14.32
CA ARG A 333 28.21 -7.43 13.67
C ARG A 333 27.31 -7.28 12.44
N CYS A 334 27.49 -8.21 11.50
CA CYS A 334 26.54 -8.43 10.41
C CYS A 334 25.53 -9.49 10.86
N ALA A 335 24.25 -9.12 10.97
CA ALA A 335 23.18 -10.10 11.13
C ALA A 335 21.89 -9.53 10.56
N ASP A 336 21.07 -10.41 10.00
CA ASP A 336 19.72 -10.12 9.56
C ASP A 336 18.73 -10.65 10.60
N ILE A 337 18.27 -9.75 11.45
CA ILE A 337 17.33 -10.10 12.52
C ILE A 337 15.98 -10.61 11.98
N LEU A 338 15.65 -10.36 10.72
CA LEU A 338 14.46 -10.93 10.09
C LEU A 338 14.63 -12.44 9.85
N GLN A 339 15.85 -12.92 9.59
CA GLN A 339 16.12 -14.30 9.23
C GLN A 339 16.44 -15.17 10.45
N GLU A 340 17.28 -14.67 11.38
CA GLU A 340 17.77 -15.49 12.49
C GLU A 340 18.03 -14.70 13.79
N PRO A 341 18.00 -15.37 14.95
CA PRO A 341 18.37 -14.78 16.22
C PRO A 341 19.89 -14.50 16.31
N ILE A 342 20.26 -13.48 17.08
CA ILE A 342 21.65 -13.09 17.31
C ILE A 342 22.23 -13.93 18.48
N LYS A 343 23.45 -14.41 18.32
CA LYS A 343 24.19 -15.16 19.35
C LYS A 343 25.55 -14.49 19.65
N PRO A 344 26.09 -14.60 20.88
CA PRO A 344 25.50 -15.18 22.10
C PRO A 344 24.30 -14.37 22.63
N LEU A 345 23.56 -14.90 23.61
CA LEU A 345 22.43 -14.17 24.19
C LEU A 345 22.92 -12.93 24.97
N ALA A 346 22.17 -11.82 24.79
CA ALA A 346 22.44 -10.56 25.49
C ALA A 346 21.53 -10.37 26.72
N ASN A 347 21.87 -9.41 27.58
CA ASN A 347 21.00 -8.97 28.67
C ASN A 347 19.80 -8.18 28.11
N GLY A 348 20.01 -7.50 26.99
CA GLY A 348 18.93 -6.80 26.31
C GLY A 348 19.22 -6.44 24.86
N ILE A 349 18.16 -5.99 24.22
CA ILE A 349 18.18 -5.44 22.86
C ILE A 349 17.50 -4.09 22.87
N TYR A 350 18.00 -3.16 22.08
CA TYR A 350 17.25 -1.96 21.73
C TYR A 350 17.33 -1.68 20.21
N SER A 351 16.28 -1.05 19.69
CA SER A 351 16.17 -0.72 18.29
C SER A 351 15.40 0.60 18.10
N LEU A 352 15.91 1.45 17.20
CA LEU A 352 15.33 2.73 16.84
C LEU A 352 15.36 2.88 15.31
N GLY A 353 14.22 3.15 14.71
CA GLY A 353 14.17 3.38 13.27
C GLY A 353 14.32 2.09 12.45
N LEU A 354 13.80 0.95 12.92
CA LEU A 354 13.89 -0.33 12.23
C LEU A 354 12.51 -0.89 11.88
N VAL A 355 11.66 -1.12 12.88
CA VAL A 355 10.42 -1.92 12.72
C VAL A 355 9.41 -1.27 11.76
N GLU A 356 9.38 0.05 11.67
CA GLU A 356 8.49 0.80 10.77
C GLU A 356 8.72 0.54 9.29
N HIS A 357 9.86 -0.03 8.93
CA HIS A 357 10.22 -0.33 7.54
C HIS A 357 9.75 -1.71 7.07
N PHE A 358 9.20 -2.54 7.95
CA PHE A 358 8.79 -3.91 7.67
C PHE A 358 7.27 -4.09 7.66
N SER A 359 6.79 -5.17 7.04
CA SER A 359 5.38 -5.58 7.13
C SER A 359 5.03 -6.05 8.55
N HIS A 360 3.75 -6.08 8.92
CA HIS A 360 3.33 -6.58 10.24
C HIS A 360 3.76 -8.03 10.47
N GLU A 361 3.76 -8.88 9.45
CA GLU A 361 4.23 -10.27 9.54
C GLU A 361 5.74 -10.34 9.81
N ASP A 362 6.52 -9.51 9.12
CA ASP A 362 7.96 -9.43 9.34
C ASP A 362 8.30 -8.83 10.70
N ILE A 363 7.53 -7.85 11.17
CA ILE A 363 7.69 -7.30 12.53
C ILE A 363 7.51 -8.40 13.59
N VAL A 364 6.51 -9.26 13.44
CA VAL A 364 6.32 -10.40 14.35
C VAL A 364 7.52 -11.34 14.30
N LYS A 365 8.10 -11.63 13.14
CA LYS A 365 9.32 -12.45 13.01
C LYS A 365 10.52 -11.78 13.66
N ILE A 366 10.73 -10.48 13.40
CA ILE A 366 11.81 -9.68 14.01
C ILE A 366 11.71 -9.72 15.54
N LEU A 367 10.53 -9.48 16.10
CA LEU A 367 10.30 -9.51 17.54
C LEU A 367 10.54 -10.90 18.14
N LYS A 368 10.14 -11.99 17.45
CA LYS A 368 10.45 -13.36 17.85
C LYS A 368 11.96 -13.64 17.88
N ASN A 369 12.68 -13.23 16.85
CA ASN A 369 14.12 -13.40 16.77
C ASN A 369 14.85 -12.55 17.83
N MET A 370 14.39 -11.31 18.10
CA MET A 370 14.90 -10.51 19.21
C MET A 370 14.66 -11.20 20.56
N ALA A 371 13.47 -11.76 20.80
CA ALA A 371 13.16 -12.50 22.03
C ALA A 371 14.01 -13.77 22.21
N GLN A 372 14.44 -14.41 21.12
CA GLN A 372 15.37 -15.54 21.13
C GLN A 372 16.84 -15.12 21.26
N SER A 373 17.15 -13.84 21.09
CA SER A 373 18.49 -13.28 21.18
C SER A 373 18.83 -12.71 22.55
N VAL A 374 17.88 -12.71 23.48
CA VAL A 374 18.10 -12.26 24.88
C VAL A 374 18.00 -13.41 25.88
N ASN A 375 18.65 -13.22 27.02
CA ASN A 375 18.56 -14.13 28.18
C ASN A 375 17.09 -14.29 28.64
N PRO A 376 16.73 -15.33 29.41
CA PRO A 376 15.35 -15.55 29.86
C PRO A 376 14.68 -14.35 30.53
N LYS A 377 15.46 -13.55 31.29
CA LYS A 377 15.03 -12.30 31.95
C LYS A 377 15.38 -11.04 31.14
N GLY A 378 15.96 -11.22 29.94
CA GLY A 378 16.35 -10.13 29.07
C GLY A 378 15.15 -9.33 28.57
N LYS A 379 15.39 -8.06 28.24
CA LYS A 379 14.36 -7.12 27.80
C LYS A 379 14.67 -6.59 26.41
N ILE A 380 13.61 -6.19 25.70
CA ILE A 380 13.70 -5.61 24.36
C ILE A 380 13.09 -4.21 24.41
N LEU A 381 13.83 -3.20 24.01
CA LEU A 381 13.37 -1.83 23.92
C LEU A 381 13.21 -1.43 22.44
N ILE A 382 11.99 -1.04 22.06
CA ILE A 382 11.66 -0.60 20.69
C ILE A 382 11.20 0.85 20.74
N PHE A 383 11.79 1.68 19.88
CA PHE A 383 11.27 2.99 19.54
C PHE A 383 10.56 2.89 18.19
N TRP A 384 9.25 3.13 18.18
CA TRP A 384 8.38 2.97 17.01
C TRP A 384 7.69 4.28 16.68
N PRO A 385 7.94 4.89 15.49
CA PRO A 385 7.29 6.13 15.08
C PRO A 385 5.76 6.00 15.01
N HIS A 386 5.06 7.03 15.54
CA HIS A 386 3.61 7.04 15.56
C HIS A 386 3.05 7.72 14.30
N GLN A 387 1.94 7.21 13.74
CA GLN A 387 1.34 7.75 12.50
C GLN A 387 0.92 9.23 12.58
N HIS A 388 0.60 9.71 13.78
CA HIS A 388 0.22 11.09 14.06
C HIS A 388 1.38 11.95 14.58
N ALA A 389 2.61 11.47 14.43
CA ALA A 389 3.78 12.24 14.83
C ALA A 389 3.92 13.51 13.97
N PRO A 390 4.24 14.67 14.58
CA PRO A 390 4.50 15.91 13.85
C PRO A 390 5.56 15.76 12.76
N SER A 391 6.59 14.95 12.99
CA SER A 391 7.65 14.63 12.02
C SER A 391 7.11 13.94 10.76
N VAL A 392 6.13 13.06 10.91
CA VAL A 392 5.48 12.35 9.78
C VAL A 392 4.73 13.34 8.89
N TYR A 393 4.00 14.29 9.47
CA TYR A 393 3.32 15.35 8.70
C TYR A 393 4.32 16.28 8.03
N PHE A 394 5.36 16.70 8.75
CA PHE A 394 6.42 17.54 8.22
C PHE A 394 7.11 16.89 7.01
N LEU A 395 7.57 15.63 7.15
CA LEU A 395 8.22 14.90 6.08
C LEU A 395 7.31 14.73 4.85
N ARG A 396 6.02 14.50 5.07
CA ARG A 396 5.04 14.40 3.99
C ARG A 396 4.88 15.71 3.24
N ILE A 397 4.80 16.82 3.93
CA ILE A 397 4.70 18.16 3.32
C ILE A 397 5.97 18.47 2.53
N VAL A 398 7.13 18.33 3.14
CA VAL A 398 8.41 18.64 2.50
C VAL A 398 8.69 17.73 1.29
N SER A 399 8.41 16.42 1.40
CA SER A 399 8.57 15.50 0.27
C SER A 399 7.70 15.88 -0.93
N ARG A 400 6.51 16.43 -0.68
CA ARG A 400 5.62 16.90 -1.75
C ARG A 400 6.06 18.19 -2.39
N LEU A 401 6.48 19.15 -1.58
CA LEU A 401 7.04 20.40 -2.11
C LEU A 401 8.27 20.10 -2.97
N ARG A 402 9.11 19.16 -2.55
CA ARG A 402 10.27 18.69 -3.34
C ARG A 402 9.85 18.00 -4.63
N ALA A 403 8.84 17.13 -4.59
CA ALA A 403 8.30 16.48 -5.79
C ALA A 403 7.70 17.50 -6.78
N TRP A 404 7.09 18.56 -6.27
CA TRP A 404 6.53 19.65 -7.09
C TRP A 404 7.60 20.41 -7.86
N VAL A 405 8.80 20.58 -7.28
CA VAL A 405 9.95 21.19 -7.94
C VAL A 405 10.86 20.18 -8.67
N GLY A 406 10.37 18.96 -8.91
CA GLY A 406 11.04 17.94 -9.73
C GLY A 406 12.07 17.05 -9.01
N ALA A 407 12.19 17.14 -7.69
CA ALA A 407 13.07 16.25 -6.94
C ALA A 407 12.47 14.83 -6.84
N ARG A 408 13.15 13.84 -7.42
CA ARG A 408 12.66 12.46 -7.54
C ARG A 408 12.99 11.56 -6.34
N GLU A 409 13.97 11.93 -5.53
CA GLU A 409 14.43 11.08 -4.43
C GLU A 409 13.72 11.42 -3.10
N PRO A 410 13.22 10.42 -2.35
CA PRO A 410 12.61 10.64 -1.05
C PRO A 410 13.65 11.09 -0.03
N LEU A 411 13.27 11.95 0.92
CA LEU A 411 14.14 12.40 2.01
C LEU A 411 14.42 11.29 3.03
N HIS A 412 13.46 10.39 3.21
CA HIS A 412 13.48 9.31 4.19
C HIS A 412 12.99 8.00 3.53
N PRO A 413 13.50 6.83 3.92
CA PRO A 413 12.97 5.55 3.47
C PRO A 413 11.48 5.43 3.76
N PRO A 414 10.71 4.63 2.99
CA PRO A 414 9.31 4.42 3.27
C PRO A 414 9.12 3.72 4.63
N GLU A 415 8.13 4.20 5.39
CA GLU A 415 7.73 3.68 6.70
C GLU A 415 6.34 3.06 6.59
N PRO A 416 6.22 1.80 6.09
CA PRO A 416 4.94 1.13 5.88
C PRO A 416 4.14 0.90 7.16
N SER A 417 4.80 0.68 8.27
CA SER A 417 4.20 0.23 9.51
C SER A 417 4.38 1.24 10.64
N LEU A 418 3.95 2.48 10.41
CA LEU A 418 3.83 3.45 11.50
C LEU A 418 2.80 2.99 12.52
N LEU A 419 3.14 3.06 13.80
CA LEU A 419 2.26 2.66 14.89
C LEU A 419 1.00 3.52 14.93
N ARG A 420 -0.17 2.89 15.04
CA ARG A 420 -1.47 3.59 15.09
C ARG A 420 -2.02 3.69 16.49
N SER A 421 -1.77 2.69 17.33
CA SER A 421 -2.27 2.63 18.68
C SER A 421 -1.48 1.65 19.56
N ARG A 422 -1.61 1.80 20.88
CA ARG A 422 -1.08 0.83 21.85
C ARG A 422 -1.71 -0.58 21.65
N THR A 423 -2.97 -0.65 21.28
CA THR A 423 -3.68 -1.93 21.04
C THR A 423 -3.08 -2.68 19.84
N GLU A 424 -2.75 -1.97 18.76
CA GLU A 424 -2.07 -2.56 17.60
C GLU A 424 -0.69 -3.10 17.98
N ALA A 425 0.09 -2.32 18.72
CA ALA A 425 1.39 -2.78 19.24
C ALA A 425 1.25 -4.04 20.10
N ALA A 426 0.28 -4.04 21.02
CA ALA A 426 0.04 -5.18 21.91
C ALA A 426 -0.29 -6.46 21.14
N ALA A 427 -1.15 -6.38 20.11
CA ALA A 427 -1.51 -7.53 19.30
C ALA A 427 -0.31 -8.11 18.52
N LEU A 428 0.60 -7.28 17.99
CA LEU A 428 1.81 -7.75 17.30
C LEU A 428 2.84 -8.34 18.28
N VAL A 429 3.00 -7.71 19.44
CA VAL A 429 3.91 -8.16 20.51
C VAL A 429 3.45 -9.50 21.08
N GLU A 430 2.16 -9.69 21.32
CA GLU A 430 1.57 -10.95 21.79
C GLU A 430 1.78 -12.08 20.77
N ARG A 431 1.55 -11.83 19.49
CA ARG A 431 1.82 -12.78 18.39
C ARG A 431 3.30 -13.17 18.32
N ALA A 432 4.19 -12.32 18.79
CA ALA A 432 5.61 -12.61 18.88
C ALA A 432 6.01 -13.37 20.15
N GLY A 433 5.06 -13.73 21.03
CA GLY A 433 5.32 -14.40 22.30
C GLY A 433 5.97 -13.50 23.35
N CYS A 434 5.67 -12.21 23.31
CA CYS A 434 6.18 -11.20 24.24
C CYS A 434 5.03 -10.44 24.93
N THR A 435 5.35 -9.77 26.03
CA THR A 435 4.45 -8.88 26.78
C THR A 435 5.07 -7.49 26.87
N ILE A 436 4.26 -6.45 26.79
CA ILE A 436 4.68 -5.06 27.00
C ILE A 436 4.75 -4.80 28.50
N LEU A 437 5.96 -4.56 29.03
CA LEU A 437 6.18 -4.17 30.42
C LEU A 437 5.98 -2.68 30.65
N ASP A 438 6.44 -1.86 29.71
CA ASP A 438 6.33 -0.41 29.78
C ASP A 438 6.02 0.16 28.37
N TYR A 439 5.20 1.21 28.35
CA TYR A 439 4.79 1.90 27.15
C TYR A 439 4.73 3.41 27.42
N ASP A 440 5.62 4.17 26.80
CA ASP A 440 5.69 5.61 26.93
C ASP A 440 5.50 6.27 25.55
N PHE A 441 4.45 7.10 25.43
CA PHE A 441 4.19 7.94 24.26
C PHE A 441 3.69 9.29 24.75
N GLY A 442 4.46 10.34 24.55
CA GLY A 442 4.12 11.63 25.15
C GLY A 442 5.01 12.79 24.71
N PRO A 443 4.97 13.93 25.43
CA PRO A 443 5.64 15.16 25.03
C PRO A 443 7.18 15.12 25.09
N ARG A 444 7.75 14.11 25.75
CA ARG A 444 9.21 14.00 25.97
C ARG A 444 10.03 13.94 24.67
N ASP A 445 9.41 13.48 23.61
CA ASP A 445 9.97 13.45 22.25
C ASP A 445 9.05 14.08 21.22
N LEU A 446 8.21 15.02 21.66
CA LEU A 446 7.23 15.72 20.80
C LEU A 446 6.19 14.79 20.18
N TRP A 447 5.80 13.71 20.85
CA TRP A 447 4.88 12.66 20.33
C TRP A 447 5.36 12.05 19.01
N ILE A 448 6.66 11.87 18.83
CA ILE A 448 7.20 11.33 17.58
C ILE A 448 7.26 9.80 17.64
N GLN A 449 7.74 9.23 18.74
CA GLN A 449 7.92 7.79 18.86
C GLN A 449 7.26 7.23 20.13
N ALA A 450 6.63 6.07 20.01
CA ALA A 450 6.30 5.25 21.16
C ALA A 450 7.54 4.43 21.57
N ALA A 451 7.95 4.52 22.83
CA ALA A 451 8.97 3.65 23.41
C ALA A 451 8.30 2.52 24.16
N MET A 452 8.68 1.29 23.87
CA MET A 452 8.11 0.09 24.49
C MET A 452 9.21 -0.80 25.04
N VAL A 453 9.04 -1.26 26.27
CA VAL A 453 9.89 -2.29 26.87
C VAL A 453 9.10 -3.59 26.85
N LEU A 454 9.67 -4.61 26.21
CA LEU A 454 9.06 -5.92 26.04
C LEU A 454 9.86 -6.96 26.79
N GLN A 455 9.16 -8.01 27.24
CA GLN A 455 9.76 -9.20 27.81
C GLN A 455 9.15 -10.45 27.17
N LYS A 456 9.97 -11.48 26.98
CA LYS A 456 9.52 -12.78 26.50
C LYS A 456 8.57 -13.42 27.52
N ASN A 457 7.48 -14.00 27.05
CA ASN A 457 6.58 -14.78 27.90
C ASN A 457 7.30 -16.04 28.41
N THR A 458 7.29 -16.25 29.73
CA THR A 458 7.97 -17.39 30.41
C THR A 458 7.09 -18.64 30.43
N ALA A 459 5.93 -18.65 29.80
CA ALA A 459 5.05 -19.82 29.73
C ALA A 459 5.22 -20.47 28.36
N GLU A 460 5.95 -21.57 28.34
CA GLU A 460 5.97 -22.74 27.48
C GLU A 460 7.42 -23.26 27.29
N ILE A 461 7.87 -24.02 28.28
CA ILE A 461 8.86 -25.09 28.10
C ILE A 461 8.13 -26.39 28.39
#